data_59c11ad7f98a7c13ab9e41bd9e9926cb
#
_entry.id   59c11ad7f98a7c13ab9e41bd9e9926cb
#
_cell.length_a   1.000
_cell.length_b   1.000
_cell.length_c   1.000
_cell.angle_alpha   90.00
_cell.angle_beta   90.00
_cell.angle_gamma   90.00
#
_symmetry.space_group_name_H-M   'P 1'
#
loop_
_entity.id
_entity.type
_entity.pdbx_description
1 polymer ?
#
loop_
_entity_poly.entity_id
_entity_poly.type
_entity_poly.pdbx_seq_one_letter_code
_entity_poly.pdbx_strand_id
1 'polypeptide(L)'
;MTDNANVNLVTGATGTVGREIVRELLDRGRAVRALTRDPAKADFPDGVDVVRGDLADPASLVPALVGVTGLHLITFDGGGFGELRTGPEIVELAAEAGVRRITVLHGGGATPLQDAVEAGGAAHDIAWTVIMPVEFMANALEWAEGIRAGDTVREPFVGRLSAMVHEGDIGAVAAVAMSEDGHGGRSYVITGPEALTIQDKADILAGARGREIKVVELTEAQAVEEWRAAGHPENVIGFLLEVYGNTPPEGRTPIGTVEEVTGRPPRTFARWAAEHADAFG
;
A
#
# COMPACT_ATOMS: atom_id res chain seq x y z
N MET A 1 3.36 30.66 14.46
CA MET A 1 2.16 29.89 14.85
C MET A 1 1.73 29.16 13.59
N THR A 2 2.13 27.91 13.44
CA THR A 2 1.65 27.06 12.34
C THR A 2 0.16 26.85 12.58
N ASP A 3 -0.63 27.24 11.58
CA ASP A 3 -2.07 27.04 11.55
C ASP A 3 -2.34 25.52 11.67
N ASN A 4 -2.75 25.08 12.87
CA ASN A 4 -2.92 23.65 13.20
C ASN A 4 -4.22 23.06 12.61
N ALA A 5 -4.85 23.77 11.70
CA ALA A 5 -6.04 23.35 10.96
C ALA A 5 -5.60 22.77 9.60
N ASN A 6 -6.01 21.53 9.30
CA ASN A 6 -5.78 20.74 8.08
C ASN A 6 -4.57 19.79 8.13
N VAL A 7 -4.40 19.09 9.25
CA VAL A 7 -3.41 18.01 9.38
C VAL A 7 -3.93 16.74 8.68
N ASN A 8 -3.05 16.05 7.98
CA ASN A 8 -3.30 14.72 7.42
C ASN A 8 -2.61 13.67 8.28
N LEU A 9 -3.38 12.79 8.90
CA LEU A 9 -2.88 11.69 9.72
C LEU A 9 -2.73 10.44 8.86
N VAL A 10 -1.52 9.88 8.81
CA VAL A 10 -1.22 8.65 8.08
C VAL A 10 -0.95 7.53 9.07
N THR A 11 -1.78 6.49 9.07
CA THR A 11 -1.53 5.25 9.80
C THR A 11 -0.71 4.29 8.95
N GLY A 12 0.01 3.35 9.57
CA GLY A 12 0.96 2.53 8.82
C GLY A 12 2.07 3.34 8.12
N ALA A 13 2.35 4.55 8.62
CA ALA A 13 3.22 5.54 8.01
C ALA A 13 4.66 5.04 7.76
N THR A 14 5.15 4.09 8.55
CA THR A 14 6.49 3.48 8.38
C THR A 14 6.54 2.35 7.36
N GLY A 15 5.38 1.91 6.84
CA GLY A 15 5.27 0.85 5.84
C GLY A 15 5.53 1.34 4.41
N THR A 16 5.52 0.42 3.47
CA THR A 16 5.81 0.64 2.03
C THR A 16 4.94 1.76 1.43
N VAL A 17 3.62 1.67 1.57
CA VAL A 17 2.70 2.68 1.02
C VAL A 17 2.63 3.92 1.91
N GLY A 18 2.65 3.75 3.24
CA GLY A 18 2.54 4.86 4.19
C GLY A 18 3.64 5.90 4.03
N ARG A 19 4.90 5.48 3.80
CA ARG A 19 6.02 6.39 3.52
C ARG A 19 5.80 7.22 2.27
N GLU A 20 5.23 6.61 1.24
CA GLU A 20 4.91 7.28 -0.02
C GLU A 20 3.77 8.30 0.15
N ILE A 21 2.74 7.97 0.94
CA ILE A 21 1.67 8.92 1.28
C ILE A 21 2.25 10.13 2.01
N VAL A 22 3.09 9.90 3.01
CA VAL A 22 3.76 10.97 3.78
C VAL A 22 4.55 11.87 2.83
N ARG A 23 5.36 11.29 1.93
CA ARG A 23 6.16 12.03 0.96
C ARG A 23 5.29 12.86 0.02
N GLU A 24 4.26 12.26 -0.59
CA GLU A 24 3.37 12.95 -1.52
C GLU A 24 2.57 14.09 -0.85
N LEU A 25 2.16 13.93 0.40
CA LEU A 25 1.51 14.99 1.16
C LEU A 25 2.47 16.15 1.44
N LEU A 26 3.72 15.87 1.82
CA LEU A 26 4.75 16.90 2.01
C LEU A 26 5.05 17.65 0.71
N ASP A 27 5.21 16.94 -0.41
CA ASP A 27 5.47 17.53 -1.73
C ASP A 27 4.30 18.45 -2.19
N ARG A 28 3.08 18.19 -1.68
CA ARG A 28 1.89 19.02 -1.87
C ARG A 28 1.78 20.17 -0.85
N GLY A 29 2.77 20.34 0.02
CA GLY A 29 2.78 21.37 1.06
C GLY A 29 1.73 21.14 2.15
N ARG A 30 1.32 19.90 2.39
CA ARG A 30 0.33 19.57 3.42
C ARG A 30 1.02 19.29 4.76
N ALA A 31 0.36 19.68 5.86
CA ALA A 31 0.78 19.26 7.19
C ALA A 31 0.52 17.76 7.37
N VAL A 32 1.55 17.03 7.80
CA VAL A 32 1.52 15.57 7.92
C VAL A 32 1.82 15.14 9.33
N ARG A 33 0.99 14.26 9.84
CA ARG A 33 1.21 13.52 11.09
C ARG A 33 1.33 12.04 10.77
N ALA A 34 2.45 11.42 11.19
CA ALA A 34 2.73 10.01 11.01
C ALA A 34 2.42 9.23 12.29
N LEU A 35 1.46 8.31 12.23
CA LEU A 35 1.14 7.43 13.36
C LEU A 35 2.02 6.18 13.33
N THR A 36 2.67 5.90 14.45
CA THR A 36 3.45 4.68 14.64
C THR A 36 3.33 4.16 16.08
N ARG A 37 3.53 2.86 16.27
CA ARG A 37 3.60 2.25 17.60
C ARG A 37 4.92 2.56 18.32
N ASP A 38 5.98 2.84 17.55
CA ASP A 38 7.32 3.13 18.06
C ASP A 38 7.93 4.37 17.36
N PRO A 39 7.63 5.59 17.86
CA PRO A 39 8.18 6.83 17.29
C PRO A 39 9.71 6.90 17.27
N ALA A 40 10.38 6.20 18.19
CA ALA A 40 11.85 6.22 18.26
C ALA A 40 12.54 5.51 17.09
N LYS A 41 11.82 4.63 16.40
CA LYS A 41 12.28 3.92 15.19
C LYS A 41 11.79 4.55 13.88
N ALA A 42 10.98 5.60 13.97
CA ALA A 42 10.46 6.27 12.80
C ALA A 42 11.52 7.21 12.21
N ASP A 43 11.79 7.02 10.92
CA ASP A 43 12.71 7.86 10.15
C ASP A 43 11.89 8.59 9.07
N PHE A 44 11.65 9.89 9.29
CA PHE A 44 10.91 10.76 8.38
C PHE A 44 11.67 12.07 8.14
N PRO A 45 11.43 12.74 7.01
CA PRO A 45 11.96 14.08 6.76
C PRO A 45 11.51 15.09 7.82
N ASP A 46 12.25 16.19 7.94
CA ASP A 46 11.86 17.32 8.76
C ASP A 46 10.46 17.83 8.39
N GLY A 47 9.68 18.21 9.40
CA GLY A 47 8.32 18.72 9.21
C GLY A 47 7.20 17.69 9.36
N VAL A 48 7.54 16.40 9.53
CA VAL A 48 6.55 15.36 9.88
C VAL A 48 6.37 15.33 11.40
N ASP A 49 5.13 15.47 11.86
CA ASP A 49 4.76 15.28 13.27
C ASP A 49 4.60 13.77 13.55
N VAL A 50 5.57 13.17 14.23
CA VAL A 50 5.55 11.73 14.53
C VAL A 50 4.90 11.49 15.88
N VAL A 51 3.79 10.76 15.88
CA VAL A 51 3.00 10.49 17.09
C VAL A 51 2.84 8.99 17.34
N ARG A 52 2.70 8.66 18.62
CA ARG A 52 2.44 7.29 19.04
C ARG A 52 0.94 7.00 18.97
N GLY A 53 0.58 5.82 18.46
CA GLY A 53 -0.78 5.26 18.52
C GLY A 53 -0.83 3.86 17.92
N ASP A 54 -1.91 3.16 18.24
CA ASP A 54 -2.17 1.80 17.78
C ASP A 54 -3.63 1.70 17.35
N LEU A 55 -3.87 1.22 16.11
CA LEU A 55 -5.23 1.03 15.60
C LEU A 55 -6.01 -0.05 16.37
N ALA A 56 -5.30 -0.98 17.04
CA ALA A 56 -5.93 -1.97 17.92
C ALA A 56 -6.35 -1.38 19.28
N ASP A 57 -5.88 -0.16 19.63
CA ASP A 57 -6.27 0.61 20.83
C ASP A 57 -6.78 1.99 20.40
N PRO A 58 -8.08 2.14 20.06
CA PRO A 58 -8.66 3.40 19.59
C PRO A 58 -8.45 4.57 20.56
N ALA A 59 -8.41 4.33 21.87
CA ALA A 59 -8.18 5.40 22.86
C ALA A 59 -6.80 6.08 22.67
N SER A 60 -5.81 5.35 22.17
CA SER A 60 -4.48 5.88 21.85
C SER A 60 -4.48 6.89 20.69
N LEU A 61 -5.54 6.92 19.87
CA LEU A 61 -5.67 7.80 18.71
C LEU A 61 -6.18 9.20 19.07
N VAL A 62 -6.84 9.37 20.20
CA VAL A 62 -7.47 10.64 20.61
C VAL A 62 -6.49 11.81 20.51
N PRO A 63 -5.27 11.77 21.08
CA PRO A 63 -4.33 12.86 20.94
C PRO A 63 -3.78 13.02 19.50
N ALA A 64 -3.71 11.92 18.74
CA ALA A 64 -3.24 11.94 17.36
C ALA A 64 -4.25 12.59 16.40
N LEU A 65 -5.53 12.57 16.71
CA LEU A 65 -6.61 13.11 15.88
C LEU A 65 -6.82 14.63 16.04
N VAL A 66 -6.19 15.27 17.01
CA VAL A 66 -6.33 16.72 17.24
C VAL A 66 -5.92 17.52 16.00
N GLY A 67 -6.85 18.29 15.41
CA GLY A 67 -6.65 19.12 14.22
C GLY A 67 -6.56 18.36 12.90
N VAL A 68 -6.83 17.06 12.90
CA VAL A 68 -6.81 16.21 11.71
C VAL A 68 -8.07 16.45 10.87
N THR A 69 -7.88 16.61 9.56
CA THR A 69 -8.97 16.75 8.58
C THR A 69 -8.96 15.66 7.51
N GLY A 70 -7.81 15.03 7.28
CA GLY A 70 -7.64 13.87 6.41
C GLY A 70 -7.02 12.72 7.21
N LEU A 71 -7.57 11.51 7.10
CA LEU A 71 -7.12 10.31 7.79
C LEU A 71 -6.89 9.18 6.81
N HIS A 72 -5.70 8.58 6.83
CA HIS A 72 -5.42 7.34 6.09
C HIS A 72 -5.40 6.14 7.03
N LEU A 73 -6.14 5.09 6.71
CA LEU A 73 -6.25 3.86 7.48
C LEU A 73 -5.71 2.66 6.70
N ILE A 74 -5.01 1.77 7.42
CA ILE A 74 -4.67 0.42 6.95
C ILE A 74 -5.63 -0.59 7.57
N THR A 75 -5.87 -1.71 6.87
CA THR A 75 -6.88 -2.71 7.27
C THR A 75 -6.35 -3.79 8.23
N PHE A 76 -5.06 -3.75 8.57
CA PHE A 76 -4.41 -4.75 9.42
C PHE A 76 -4.04 -4.17 10.79
N ASP A 77 -4.01 -5.02 11.80
CA ASP A 77 -3.63 -4.68 13.19
C ASP A 77 -2.12 -4.36 13.36
N GLY A 78 -1.33 -4.53 12.30
CA GLY A 78 0.12 -4.28 12.30
C GLY A 78 0.94 -5.31 13.08
N GLY A 79 0.35 -6.35 13.63
CA GLY A 79 1.00 -7.48 14.28
C GLY A 79 1.06 -8.74 13.42
N GLY A 80 0.45 -8.68 12.25
CA GLY A 80 0.28 -9.78 11.30
C GLY A 80 -0.76 -9.41 10.26
N PHE A 81 -1.41 -10.38 9.65
CA PHE A 81 -2.54 -10.17 8.73
C PHE A 81 -3.90 -10.28 9.47
N GLY A 82 -3.93 -9.92 10.77
CA GLY A 82 -5.14 -9.90 11.57
C GLY A 82 -6.07 -8.77 11.14
N GLU A 83 -7.38 -9.08 11.01
CA GLU A 83 -8.39 -8.08 10.68
C GLU A 83 -8.52 -7.04 11.79
N LEU A 84 -8.52 -5.77 11.42
CA LEU A 84 -8.79 -4.68 12.35
C LEU A 84 -10.31 -4.58 12.62
N ARG A 85 -10.72 -4.83 13.85
CA ARG A 85 -12.12 -4.83 14.28
C ARG A 85 -12.56 -3.57 15.01
N THR A 86 -11.64 -2.69 15.31
CA THR A 86 -11.84 -1.40 15.98
C THR A 86 -12.32 -0.28 15.03
N GLY A 87 -12.70 -0.65 13.80
CA GLY A 87 -13.16 0.29 12.78
C GLY A 87 -14.25 1.24 13.23
N PRO A 88 -15.38 0.75 13.83
CA PRO A 88 -16.46 1.61 14.29
C PRO A 88 -16.00 2.67 15.30
N GLU A 89 -15.20 2.27 16.29
CA GLU A 89 -14.69 3.19 17.32
C GLU A 89 -13.72 4.23 16.71
N ILE A 90 -12.90 3.83 15.75
CA ILE A 90 -11.96 4.74 15.05
C ILE A 90 -12.75 5.78 14.26
N VAL A 91 -13.81 5.39 13.56
CA VAL A 91 -14.64 6.31 12.75
C VAL A 91 -15.39 7.30 13.64
N GLU A 92 -15.94 6.86 14.78
CA GLU A 92 -16.57 7.75 15.75
C GLU A 92 -15.57 8.79 16.30
N LEU A 93 -14.38 8.36 16.72
CA LEU A 93 -13.33 9.27 17.17
C LEU A 93 -12.88 10.25 16.09
N ALA A 94 -12.81 9.79 14.83
CA ALA A 94 -12.48 10.65 13.70
C ALA A 94 -13.58 11.71 13.46
N ALA A 95 -14.84 11.32 13.56
CA ALA A 95 -15.97 12.24 13.44
C ALA A 95 -15.98 13.29 14.56
N GLU A 96 -15.82 12.88 15.81
CA GLU A 96 -15.70 13.77 16.97
C GLU A 96 -14.54 14.75 16.85
N ALA A 97 -13.40 14.32 16.26
CA ALA A 97 -12.24 15.16 16.04
C ALA A 97 -12.39 16.13 14.85
N GLY A 98 -13.43 16.01 14.04
CA GLY A 98 -13.70 16.85 12.87
C GLY A 98 -12.96 16.42 11.61
N VAL A 99 -12.61 15.14 11.49
CA VAL A 99 -12.07 14.55 10.25
C VAL A 99 -13.13 14.66 9.15
N ARG A 100 -12.71 15.08 7.98
CA ARG A 100 -13.59 15.30 6.82
C ARG A 100 -13.39 14.29 5.71
N ARG A 101 -12.20 13.67 5.63
CA ARG A 101 -11.86 12.69 4.60
C ARG A 101 -11.15 11.49 5.22
N ILE A 102 -11.57 10.30 4.84
CA ILE A 102 -10.91 9.05 5.24
C ILE A 102 -10.55 8.27 3.97
N THR A 103 -9.30 7.84 3.86
CA THR A 103 -8.87 6.87 2.85
C THR A 103 -8.54 5.54 3.53
N VAL A 104 -8.93 4.42 2.92
CA VAL A 104 -8.62 3.08 3.41
C VAL A 104 -7.79 2.35 2.38
N LEU A 105 -6.61 1.86 2.77
CA LEU A 105 -5.83 0.95 1.93
C LEU A 105 -6.42 -0.45 2.05
N HIS A 106 -6.90 -0.97 0.91
CA HIS A 106 -7.57 -2.26 0.83
C HIS A 106 -6.63 -3.31 0.22
N GLY A 107 -6.46 -4.42 0.91
CA GLY A 107 -5.54 -5.49 0.51
C GLY A 107 -6.20 -6.72 -0.12
N GLY A 108 -7.47 -6.62 -0.52
CA GLY A 108 -8.28 -7.70 -1.11
C GLY A 108 -9.35 -8.27 -0.15
N GLY A 109 -10.55 -8.48 -0.65
CA GLY A 109 -11.73 -8.91 0.13
C GLY A 109 -12.36 -7.81 0.98
N ALA A 110 -13.66 -7.90 1.29
CA ALA A 110 -14.31 -6.97 2.22
C ALA A 110 -13.70 -7.08 3.62
N THR A 111 -13.48 -5.96 4.31
CA THR A 111 -12.95 -5.94 5.67
C THR A 111 -13.88 -5.20 6.61
N PRO A 112 -13.96 -5.60 7.91
CA PRO A 112 -14.78 -4.90 8.89
C PRO A 112 -14.46 -3.41 9.02
N LEU A 113 -13.18 -3.02 8.81
CA LEU A 113 -12.80 -1.61 8.82
C LEU A 113 -13.38 -0.85 7.63
N GLN A 114 -13.36 -1.42 6.43
CA GLN A 114 -13.95 -0.78 5.26
C GLN A 114 -15.45 -0.57 5.46
N ASP A 115 -16.18 -1.61 5.90
CA ASP A 115 -17.62 -1.52 6.18
C ASP A 115 -17.90 -0.43 7.19
N ALA A 116 -17.09 -0.32 8.26
CA ALA A 116 -17.23 0.72 9.27
C ALA A 116 -16.97 2.13 8.70
N VAL A 117 -15.97 2.30 7.83
CA VAL A 117 -15.66 3.60 7.21
C VAL A 117 -16.77 4.01 6.23
N GLU A 118 -17.32 3.09 5.45
CA GLU A 118 -18.43 3.36 4.53
C GLU A 118 -19.70 3.74 5.29
N ALA A 119 -20.07 2.96 6.32
CA ALA A 119 -21.25 3.23 7.14
C ALA A 119 -21.10 4.53 7.96
N GLY A 120 -19.96 4.72 8.61
CA GLY A 120 -19.67 5.91 9.42
C GLY A 120 -19.49 7.16 8.56
N GLY A 121 -18.92 7.03 7.39
CA GLY A 121 -18.81 8.12 6.43
C GLY A 121 -20.16 8.68 6.02
N ALA A 122 -21.12 7.80 5.77
CA ALA A 122 -22.51 8.19 5.48
C ALA A 122 -23.22 8.80 6.69
N ALA A 123 -22.95 8.30 7.91
CA ALA A 123 -23.58 8.78 9.14
C ALA A 123 -23.08 10.16 9.60
N HIS A 124 -21.80 10.48 9.36
CA HIS A 124 -21.13 11.67 9.88
C HIS A 124 -20.71 12.69 8.79
N ASP A 125 -21.18 12.53 7.55
CA ASP A 125 -20.80 13.38 6.40
C ASP A 125 -19.27 13.43 6.17
N ILE A 126 -18.60 12.29 6.36
CA ILE A 126 -17.19 12.11 6.09
C ILE A 126 -17.01 11.54 4.67
N ALA A 127 -16.26 12.22 3.83
CA ALA A 127 -15.91 11.71 2.50
C ALA A 127 -14.93 10.53 2.63
N TRP A 128 -15.36 9.33 2.27
CA TRP A 128 -14.51 8.13 2.30
C TRP A 128 -14.07 7.71 0.91
N THR A 129 -12.86 7.14 0.82
CA THR A 129 -12.30 6.60 -0.42
C THR A 129 -11.55 5.30 -0.15
N VAL A 130 -11.86 4.26 -0.90
CA VAL A 130 -11.13 2.98 -0.83
C VAL A 130 -10.04 2.94 -1.89
N ILE A 131 -8.82 2.69 -1.48
CA ILE A 131 -7.63 2.57 -2.32
C ILE A 131 -7.33 1.09 -2.50
N MET A 132 -7.53 0.57 -3.71
CA MET A 132 -7.48 -0.86 -4.05
C MET A 132 -6.33 -1.15 -5.03
N PRO A 133 -5.07 -1.11 -4.57
CA PRO A 133 -3.96 -1.44 -5.42
C PRO A 133 -3.95 -2.94 -5.73
N VAL A 134 -3.49 -3.27 -6.91
CA VAL A 134 -3.16 -4.63 -7.30
C VAL A 134 -1.79 -5.04 -6.74
N GLU A 135 -1.11 -6.02 -7.31
CA GLU A 135 0.23 -6.43 -6.88
C GLU A 135 1.22 -5.23 -6.86
N PHE A 136 1.96 -5.05 -5.77
CA PHE A 136 2.93 -3.96 -5.64
C PHE A 136 4.24 -4.30 -6.37
N MET A 137 4.87 -3.30 -6.99
CA MET A 137 6.21 -3.49 -7.56
C MET A 137 7.23 -3.85 -6.48
N ALA A 138 7.07 -3.34 -5.26
CA ALA A 138 7.91 -3.66 -4.10
C ALA A 138 7.94 -5.16 -3.75
N ASN A 139 6.94 -5.97 -4.15
CA ASN A 139 6.96 -7.42 -3.94
C ASN A 139 8.14 -8.08 -4.67
N ALA A 140 8.65 -7.49 -5.75
CA ALA A 140 9.83 -7.99 -6.43
C ALA A 140 11.11 -7.94 -5.58
N LEU A 141 11.13 -7.20 -4.46
CA LEU A 141 12.25 -7.23 -3.51
C LEU A 141 12.42 -8.59 -2.84
N GLU A 142 11.38 -9.43 -2.79
CA GLU A 142 11.47 -10.81 -2.31
C GLU A 142 12.43 -11.66 -3.16
N TRP A 143 12.64 -11.29 -4.42
CA TRP A 143 13.59 -11.97 -5.32
C TRP A 143 15.06 -11.58 -5.06
N ALA A 144 15.30 -10.52 -4.30
CA ALA A 144 16.63 -9.93 -4.14
C ALA A 144 17.66 -10.92 -3.58
N GLU A 145 17.29 -11.76 -2.63
CA GLU A 145 18.19 -12.77 -2.06
C GLU A 145 18.58 -13.82 -3.10
N GLY A 146 17.61 -14.40 -3.81
CA GLY A 146 17.85 -15.41 -4.86
C GLY A 146 18.68 -14.85 -6.02
N ILE A 147 18.43 -13.59 -6.39
CA ILE A 147 19.18 -12.91 -7.44
C ILE A 147 20.64 -12.67 -7.01
N ARG A 148 20.89 -12.16 -5.79
CA ARG A 148 22.26 -11.96 -5.29
C ARG A 148 23.03 -13.26 -5.11
N ALA A 149 22.34 -14.34 -4.66
CA ALA A 149 22.98 -15.62 -4.39
C ALA A 149 23.30 -16.44 -5.65
N GLY A 150 22.52 -16.28 -6.73
CA GLY A 150 22.67 -17.17 -7.89
C GLY A 150 22.00 -16.68 -9.16
N ASP A 151 21.75 -15.37 -9.31
CA ASP A 151 21.10 -14.78 -10.49
C ASP A 151 19.78 -15.47 -10.85
N THR A 152 18.96 -15.81 -9.85
CA THR A 152 17.79 -16.67 -10.06
C THR A 152 16.55 -16.08 -9.38
N VAL A 153 15.44 -16.07 -10.12
CA VAL A 153 14.08 -15.88 -9.63
C VAL A 153 13.37 -17.23 -9.66
N ARG A 154 12.73 -17.60 -8.57
CA ARG A 154 12.00 -18.88 -8.41
C ARG A 154 10.55 -18.57 -8.10
N GLU A 155 9.65 -18.85 -9.04
CA GLU A 155 8.23 -18.52 -8.93
C GLU A 155 7.34 -19.61 -9.54
N PRO A 156 6.15 -19.84 -8.99
CA PRO A 156 5.11 -20.62 -9.68
C PRO A 156 4.41 -19.74 -10.72
N PHE A 157 3.70 -20.36 -11.64
CA PHE A 157 2.85 -19.66 -12.62
C PHE A 157 3.59 -18.56 -13.40
N VAL A 158 4.76 -18.88 -13.93
CA VAL A 158 5.68 -17.92 -14.60
C VAL A 158 4.99 -17.12 -15.72
N GLY A 159 4.00 -17.72 -16.39
CA GLY A 159 3.21 -17.06 -17.43
C GLY A 159 2.10 -16.14 -16.91
N ARG A 160 1.89 -16.01 -15.59
CA ARG A 160 0.85 -15.12 -15.06
C ARG A 160 1.15 -13.66 -15.42
N LEU A 161 0.12 -12.96 -15.88
CA LEU A 161 0.19 -11.51 -16.09
C LEU A 161 -0.18 -10.76 -14.81
N SER A 162 0.54 -9.69 -14.54
CA SER A 162 0.20 -8.77 -13.45
C SER A 162 0.49 -7.33 -13.87
N ALA A 163 -0.47 -6.44 -13.60
CA ALA A 163 -0.35 -5.02 -13.83
C ALA A 163 0.17 -4.31 -12.57
N MET A 164 1.35 -4.75 -12.06
CA MET A 164 1.95 -4.26 -10.81
C MET A 164 1.99 -2.75 -10.74
N VAL A 165 1.65 -2.22 -9.57
CA VAL A 165 1.63 -0.78 -9.32
C VAL A 165 2.82 -0.34 -8.47
N HIS A 166 3.40 0.80 -8.83
CA HIS A 166 4.44 1.45 -8.05
C HIS A 166 3.84 2.02 -6.76
N GLU A 167 4.46 1.75 -5.62
CA GLU A 167 3.99 2.21 -4.29
C GLU A 167 3.86 3.73 -4.20
N GLY A 168 4.71 4.47 -4.91
CA GLY A 168 4.61 5.92 -5.02
C GLY A 168 3.36 6.41 -5.78
N ASP A 169 2.78 5.59 -6.68
CA ASP A 169 1.52 5.92 -7.35
C ASP A 169 0.33 5.65 -6.44
N ILE A 170 0.41 4.58 -5.62
CA ILE A 170 -0.58 4.32 -4.56
C ILE A 170 -0.60 5.50 -3.58
N GLY A 171 0.59 5.92 -3.13
CA GLY A 171 0.76 7.07 -2.24
C GLY A 171 0.20 8.36 -2.82
N ALA A 172 0.43 8.61 -4.12
CA ALA A 172 -0.07 9.80 -4.81
C ALA A 172 -1.61 9.82 -4.88
N VAL A 173 -2.25 8.71 -5.26
CA VAL A 173 -3.72 8.61 -5.30
C VAL A 173 -4.31 8.80 -3.90
N ALA A 174 -3.74 8.16 -2.88
CA ALA A 174 -4.19 8.31 -1.50
C ALA A 174 -4.04 9.76 -1.00
N ALA A 175 -2.91 10.42 -1.28
CA ALA A 175 -2.66 11.81 -0.88
C ALA A 175 -3.63 12.79 -1.54
N VAL A 176 -3.98 12.59 -2.82
CA VAL A 176 -5.01 13.38 -3.50
C VAL A 176 -6.36 13.18 -2.83
N ALA A 177 -6.80 11.94 -2.65
CA ALA A 177 -8.10 11.63 -2.05
C ALA A 177 -8.23 12.13 -0.60
N MET A 178 -7.12 12.19 0.16
CA MET A 178 -7.10 12.76 1.52
C MET A 178 -7.19 14.28 1.56
N SER A 179 -6.71 14.97 0.54
CA SER A 179 -6.46 16.41 0.59
C SER A 179 -7.28 17.25 -0.38
N GLU A 180 -7.98 16.62 -1.31
CA GLU A 180 -8.78 17.30 -2.35
C GLU A 180 -10.23 16.82 -2.35
N ASP A 181 -11.14 17.60 -2.93
CA ASP A 181 -12.57 17.26 -3.05
C ASP A 181 -12.82 16.37 -4.28
N GLY A 182 -13.99 15.69 -4.29
CA GLY A 182 -14.45 14.93 -5.46
C GLY A 182 -14.14 13.42 -5.39
N HIS A 183 -13.51 12.94 -4.31
CA HIS A 183 -13.12 11.54 -4.14
C HIS A 183 -14.02 10.77 -3.17
N GLY A 184 -14.95 11.44 -2.49
CA GLY A 184 -15.87 10.80 -1.54
C GLY A 184 -16.79 9.77 -2.18
N GLY A 185 -16.99 8.62 -1.51
CA GLY A 185 -17.83 7.52 -1.97
C GLY A 185 -17.26 6.73 -3.14
N ARG A 186 -15.94 6.78 -3.34
CA ARG A 186 -15.26 6.11 -4.45
C ARG A 186 -14.35 4.99 -4.00
N SER A 187 -14.26 3.95 -4.83
CA SER A 187 -13.26 2.89 -4.74
C SER A 187 -12.38 2.94 -5.98
N TYR A 188 -11.08 3.08 -5.79
CA TYR A 188 -10.09 3.19 -6.85
C TYR A 188 -9.27 1.92 -6.96
N VAL A 189 -9.50 1.11 -7.98
CA VAL A 189 -8.53 0.08 -8.37
C VAL A 189 -7.33 0.79 -8.98
N ILE A 190 -6.13 0.43 -8.53
CA ILE A 190 -4.88 1.09 -8.94
C ILE A 190 -3.94 0.07 -9.54
N THR A 191 -3.57 0.26 -10.80
CA THR A 191 -2.63 -0.58 -11.54
C THR A 191 -1.46 0.24 -12.04
N GLY A 192 -0.37 -0.45 -12.37
CA GLY A 192 0.68 0.11 -13.22
C GLY A 192 0.23 0.20 -14.69
N PRO A 193 1.10 0.74 -15.56
CA PRO A 193 0.80 0.96 -16.97
C PRO A 193 0.96 -0.29 -17.84
N GLU A 194 1.53 -1.38 -17.30
CA GLU A 194 1.95 -2.55 -18.07
C GLU A 194 1.50 -3.84 -17.39
N ALA A 195 1.00 -4.80 -18.17
CA ALA A 195 0.77 -6.17 -17.70
C ALA A 195 1.97 -7.02 -18.07
N LEU A 196 2.73 -7.46 -17.07
CA LEU A 196 4.01 -8.15 -17.22
C LEU A 196 3.93 -9.58 -16.68
N THR A 197 4.59 -10.51 -17.37
CA THR A 197 4.87 -11.86 -16.85
C THR A 197 6.05 -11.84 -15.87
N ILE A 198 6.27 -12.94 -15.16
CA ILE A 198 7.48 -13.08 -14.31
C ILE A 198 8.77 -12.97 -15.16
N GLN A 199 8.75 -13.52 -16.38
CA GLN A 199 9.90 -13.42 -17.28
C GLN A 199 10.16 -11.96 -17.69
N ASP A 200 9.13 -11.20 -18.09
CA ASP A 200 9.27 -9.79 -18.46
C ASP A 200 9.86 -8.97 -17.30
N LYS A 201 9.39 -9.20 -16.07
CA LYS A 201 9.91 -8.53 -14.87
C LYS A 201 11.38 -8.88 -14.61
N ALA A 202 11.75 -10.17 -14.75
CA ALA A 202 13.13 -10.60 -14.59
C ALA A 202 14.06 -10.00 -15.66
N ASP A 203 13.61 -9.90 -16.91
CA ASP A 203 14.37 -9.28 -18.01
C ASP A 203 14.58 -7.79 -17.78
N ILE A 204 13.56 -7.08 -17.27
CA ILE A 204 13.65 -5.65 -16.90
C ILE A 204 14.66 -5.47 -15.74
N LEU A 205 14.59 -6.29 -14.70
CA LEU A 205 15.56 -6.25 -13.60
C LEU A 205 16.98 -6.58 -14.07
N ALA A 206 17.14 -7.57 -14.95
CA ALA A 206 18.41 -7.92 -15.55
C ALA A 206 19.02 -6.74 -16.32
N GLY A 207 18.20 -6.00 -17.06
CA GLY A 207 18.60 -4.76 -17.74
C GLY A 207 19.04 -3.67 -16.78
N ALA A 208 18.33 -3.47 -15.68
CA ALA A 208 18.64 -2.45 -14.67
C ALA A 208 19.96 -2.73 -13.92
N ARG A 209 20.23 -4.00 -13.60
CA ARG A 209 21.48 -4.41 -12.90
C ARG A 209 22.65 -4.73 -13.84
N GLY A 210 22.42 -4.83 -15.15
CA GLY A 210 23.45 -5.15 -16.17
C GLY A 210 23.92 -6.62 -16.17
N ARG A 211 23.11 -7.56 -15.64
CA ARG A 211 23.45 -8.98 -15.55
C ARG A 211 22.19 -9.84 -15.67
N GLU A 212 22.28 -10.95 -16.43
CA GLU A 212 21.16 -11.86 -16.67
C GLU A 212 20.58 -12.44 -15.37
N ILE A 213 19.25 -12.69 -15.39
CA ILE A 213 18.51 -13.35 -14.33
C ILE A 213 17.81 -14.56 -14.94
N LYS A 214 18.01 -15.72 -14.34
CA LYS A 214 17.34 -16.97 -14.74
C LYS A 214 16.02 -17.11 -13.99
N VAL A 215 14.93 -17.31 -14.71
CA VAL A 215 13.64 -17.68 -14.12
C VAL A 215 13.54 -19.20 -14.05
N VAL A 216 13.18 -19.70 -12.88
CA VAL A 216 12.92 -21.13 -12.61
C VAL A 216 11.47 -21.28 -12.18
N GLU A 217 10.68 -21.97 -13.00
CA GLU A 217 9.30 -22.25 -12.67
C GLU A 217 9.20 -23.34 -11.60
N LEU A 218 8.48 -23.03 -10.53
CA LEU A 218 8.17 -23.96 -9.46
C LEU A 218 6.83 -24.64 -9.72
N THR A 219 6.70 -25.89 -9.32
CA THR A 219 5.38 -26.48 -9.12
C THR A 219 4.71 -25.82 -7.90
N GLU A 220 3.37 -25.86 -7.83
CA GLU A 220 2.63 -25.34 -6.67
C GLU A 220 3.13 -25.95 -5.35
N ALA A 221 3.41 -27.24 -5.33
CA ALA A 221 3.92 -27.92 -4.14
C ALA A 221 5.29 -27.37 -3.69
N GLN A 222 6.19 -27.08 -4.64
CA GLN A 222 7.49 -26.48 -4.35
C GLN A 222 7.34 -25.05 -3.83
N ALA A 223 6.46 -24.25 -4.45
CA ALA A 223 6.19 -22.89 -4.00
C ALA A 223 5.63 -22.87 -2.57
N VAL A 224 4.68 -23.73 -2.25
CA VAL A 224 4.14 -23.89 -0.89
C VAL A 224 5.23 -24.23 0.12
N GLU A 225 6.16 -25.11 -0.23
CA GLU A 225 7.27 -25.50 0.63
C GLU A 225 8.24 -24.32 0.89
N GLU A 226 8.57 -23.57 -0.16
CA GLU A 226 9.42 -22.37 -0.05
C GLU A 226 8.76 -21.27 0.77
N TRP A 227 7.48 -20.97 0.54
CA TRP A 227 6.74 -19.97 1.32
C TRP A 227 6.59 -20.35 2.80
N ARG A 228 6.39 -21.63 3.13
CA ARG A 228 6.42 -22.12 4.51
C ARG A 228 7.79 -21.94 5.15
N ALA A 229 8.84 -22.27 4.41
CA ALA A 229 10.22 -22.11 4.89
C ALA A 229 10.56 -20.61 5.12
N ALA A 230 9.99 -19.72 4.32
CA ALA A 230 10.07 -18.26 4.50
C ALA A 230 9.18 -17.72 5.65
N GLY A 231 8.35 -18.57 6.27
CA GLY A 231 7.54 -18.22 7.44
C GLY A 231 6.16 -17.66 7.12
N HIS A 232 5.68 -17.79 5.88
CA HIS A 232 4.32 -17.36 5.54
C HIS A 232 3.27 -18.23 6.25
N PRO A 233 2.24 -17.65 6.87
CA PRO A 233 1.14 -18.41 7.46
C PRO A 233 0.25 -19.06 6.38
N GLU A 234 -0.41 -20.16 6.72
CA GLU A 234 -1.19 -20.97 5.76
C GLU A 234 -2.31 -20.19 5.04
N ASN A 235 -2.94 -19.23 5.71
CA ASN A 235 -3.94 -18.37 5.07
C ASN A 235 -3.33 -17.46 4.00
N VAL A 236 -2.11 -16.98 4.18
CA VAL A 236 -1.36 -16.21 3.18
C VAL A 236 -0.96 -17.11 2.01
N ILE A 237 -0.46 -18.31 2.29
CA ILE A 237 -0.10 -19.29 1.25
C ILE A 237 -1.32 -19.63 0.39
N GLY A 238 -2.48 -19.88 1.01
CA GLY A 238 -3.73 -20.13 0.29
C GLY A 238 -4.15 -18.96 -0.59
N PHE A 239 -4.04 -17.75 -0.07
CA PHE A 239 -4.31 -16.52 -0.83
C PHE A 239 -3.35 -16.35 -2.03
N LEU A 240 -2.04 -16.57 -1.84
CA LEU A 240 -1.05 -16.49 -2.92
C LEU A 240 -1.31 -17.51 -4.02
N LEU A 241 -1.63 -18.77 -3.67
CA LEU A 241 -1.99 -19.79 -4.66
C LEU A 241 -3.21 -19.39 -5.48
N GLU A 242 -4.25 -18.87 -4.83
CA GLU A 242 -5.47 -18.45 -5.50
C GLU A 242 -5.21 -17.26 -6.46
N VAL A 243 -4.57 -16.20 -5.95
CA VAL A 243 -4.35 -14.96 -6.73
C VAL A 243 -3.33 -15.17 -7.84
N TYR A 244 -2.26 -15.92 -7.59
CA TYR A 244 -1.23 -16.16 -8.61
C TYR A 244 -1.67 -17.22 -9.64
N GLY A 245 -2.39 -18.25 -9.20
CA GLY A 245 -2.90 -19.29 -10.09
C GLY A 245 -4.08 -18.80 -10.95
N ASN A 246 -4.84 -17.81 -10.47
CA ASN A 246 -6.00 -17.26 -11.16
C ASN A 246 -6.09 -15.73 -10.98
N THR A 247 -5.07 -15.01 -11.46
CA THR A 247 -5.03 -13.54 -11.37
C THR A 247 -6.31 -12.96 -12.00
N PRO A 248 -7.14 -12.23 -11.21
CA PRO A 248 -8.40 -11.69 -11.71
C PRO A 248 -8.13 -10.62 -12.79
N PRO A 249 -9.14 -10.33 -13.66
CA PRO A 249 -8.98 -9.34 -14.72
C PRO A 249 -8.45 -7.98 -14.23
N GLU A 250 -8.89 -7.53 -13.07
CA GLU A 250 -8.48 -6.27 -12.44
C GLU A 250 -6.98 -6.25 -12.10
N GLY A 251 -6.43 -7.41 -11.76
CA GLY A 251 -5.01 -7.56 -11.40
C GLY A 251 -4.06 -7.63 -12.60
N ARG A 252 -4.60 -7.90 -13.80
CA ARG A 252 -3.80 -8.09 -15.03
C ARG A 252 -4.11 -7.12 -16.17
N THR A 253 -5.01 -6.14 -15.95
CA THR A 253 -5.41 -5.17 -16.96
C THR A 253 -5.02 -3.78 -16.51
N PRO A 254 -4.08 -3.09 -17.20
CA PRO A 254 -3.77 -1.70 -16.91
C PRO A 254 -5.00 -0.80 -17.07
N ILE A 255 -5.20 0.12 -16.11
CA ILE A 255 -6.28 1.11 -16.13
C ILE A 255 -5.74 2.50 -15.83
N GLY A 256 -6.49 3.54 -16.21
CA GLY A 256 -6.05 4.93 -16.17
C GLY A 256 -6.17 5.64 -14.81
N THR A 257 -6.54 4.95 -13.74
CA THR A 257 -6.87 5.57 -12.43
C THR A 257 -5.78 6.49 -11.91
N VAL A 258 -4.50 6.11 -12.01
CA VAL A 258 -3.39 6.94 -11.52
C VAL A 258 -3.37 8.29 -12.22
N GLU A 259 -3.45 8.30 -13.55
CA GLU A 259 -3.43 9.54 -14.33
C GLU A 259 -4.70 10.36 -14.13
N GLU A 260 -5.86 9.72 -14.10
CA GLU A 260 -7.15 10.37 -13.86
C GLU A 260 -7.20 11.10 -12.51
N VAL A 261 -6.65 10.49 -11.45
CA VAL A 261 -6.69 11.05 -10.10
C VAL A 261 -5.55 12.04 -9.85
N THR A 262 -4.34 11.73 -10.33
CA THR A 262 -3.13 12.50 -9.97
C THR A 262 -2.71 13.51 -11.03
N GLY A 263 -3.23 13.40 -12.27
CA GLY A 263 -2.78 14.18 -13.44
C GLY A 263 -1.39 13.76 -13.94
N ARG A 264 -0.82 12.67 -13.43
CA ARG A 264 0.50 12.15 -13.80
C ARG A 264 0.37 10.73 -14.33
N PRO A 265 1.10 10.34 -15.40
CA PRO A 265 1.11 8.96 -15.87
C PRO A 265 1.68 8.03 -14.79
N PRO A 266 1.18 6.78 -14.70
CA PRO A 266 1.70 5.80 -13.77
C PRO A 266 3.16 5.45 -14.07
N ARG A 267 3.93 5.14 -13.02
CA ARG A 267 5.34 4.73 -13.13
C ARG A 267 5.43 3.31 -13.69
N THR A 268 6.42 3.08 -14.57
CA THR A 268 6.70 1.75 -15.14
C THR A 268 7.50 0.87 -14.19
N PHE A 269 7.44 -0.45 -14.40
CA PHE A 269 8.30 -1.38 -13.66
C PHE A 269 9.79 -1.17 -13.96
N ALA A 270 10.12 -0.73 -15.18
CA ALA A 270 11.51 -0.39 -15.53
C ALA A 270 12.05 0.79 -14.70
N ARG A 271 11.22 1.79 -14.43
CA ARG A 271 11.58 2.89 -13.53
C ARG A 271 11.81 2.40 -12.11
N TRP A 272 10.89 1.62 -11.57
CA TRP A 272 11.01 1.02 -10.24
C TRP A 272 12.28 0.16 -10.12
N ALA A 273 12.57 -0.67 -11.13
CA ALA A 273 13.76 -1.51 -11.17
C ALA A 273 15.06 -0.67 -11.15
N ALA A 274 15.09 0.45 -11.86
CA ALA A 274 16.24 1.37 -11.83
C ALA A 274 16.39 2.06 -10.46
N GLU A 275 15.29 2.43 -9.80
CA GLU A 275 15.30 3.03 -8.46
C GLU A 275 15.77 2.04 -7.37
N HIS A 276 15.63 0.73 -7.60
CA HIS A 276 15.96 -0.34 -6.65
C HIS A 276 17.10 -1.26 -7.11
N ALA A 277 17.86 -0.88 -8.14
CA ALA A 277 18.91 -1.73 -8.73
C ALA A 277 19.92 -2.24 -7.69
N ASP A 278 20.28 -1.41 -6.72
CA ASP A 278 21.23 -1.76 -5.64
C ASP A 278 20.74 -2.92 -4.75
N ALA A 279 19.43 -3.14 -4.67
CA ALA A 279 18.88 -4.27 -3.90
C ALA A 279 19.19 -5.63 -4.53
N PHE A 280 19.44 -5.65 -5.83
CA PHE A 280 19.66 -6.85 -6.64
C PHE A 280 21.12 -7.05 -7.07
N GLY A 281 21.98 -6.08 -6.80
CA GLY A 281 23.39 -6.04 -7.21
C GLY A 281 24.35 -6.85 -6.36
#